data_82e54d17b9b3d562bb3c4a9e6a96e603
#
_entry.id   82e54d17b9b3d562bb3c4a9e6a96e603
#
_cell.length_a   1.000
_cell.length_b   1.000
_cell.length_c   1.000
_cell.angle_alpha   90.00
_cell.angle_beta   90.00
_cell.angle_gamma   90.00
#
_symmetry.space_group_name_H-M   'P 1'
#
loop_
_entity.id
_entity.type
_entity.pdbx_description
1 polymer ?
#
loop_
_entity_poly.entity_id
_entity_poly.type
_entity_poly.pdbx_seq_one_letter_code
_entity_poly.pdbx_strand_id
1 'polypeptide(L)'
;DDVTTEGYDGTYIGAGPIQGATVCIEATPGTCTGAQYTATTAQDGTFSITVDSGTTGVLRGEGGFDPVTNLQFNDDNSLALGQPVTTQNFVVSPLSTLMNEYDSGGSTDYDTFKQKLGLDSSFMIRFDNPFDSLGSASSNKAAVVNTQLLVLHEVIKGIHTFSGDSAANKVA
;
A
#
# COMPACT_ATOMS: atom_id res chain seq x y z
N ASP A 1 14.71 -24.72 18.73
CA ASP A 1 14.71 -23.27 18.83
C ASP A 1 13.27 -22.82 18.72
N ASP A 2 12.77 -22.14 19.75
CA ASP A 2 11.40 -21.65 19.81
C ASP A 2 11.34 -20.37 18.94
N VAL A 3 10.80 -20.49 17.73
CA VAL A 3 10.65 -19.34 16.82
C VAL A 3 9.51 -18.48 17.38
N THR A 4 9.85 -17.32 17.90
CA THR A 4 8.83 -16.35 18.29
C THR A 4 8.19 -15.73 17.05
N THR A 5 6.87 -15.60 17.05
CA THR A 5 6.12 -15.01 15.95
C THR A 5 5.50 -13.67 16.38
N GLU A 6 5.26 -12.80 15.40
CA GLU A 6 4.56 -11.54 15.57
C GLU A 6 3.50 -11.35 14.49
N GLY A 7 2.46 -10.55 14.76
CA GLY A 7 1.39 -10.26 13.83
C GLY A 7 1.53 -8.87 13.22
N TYR A 8 1.34 -8.78 11.91
CA TYR A 8 1.18 -7.52 11.20
C TYR A 8 -0.26 -7.38 10.77
N ASP A 9 -0.97 -6.49 11.45
CA ASP A 9 -2.36 -6.13 11.11
C ASP A 9 -2.36 -4.90 10.21
N GLY A 10 -3.32 -4.83 9.30
CA GLY A 10 -3.41 -3.68 8.41
C GLY A 10 -4.68 -3.64 7.57
N THR A 11 -4.72 -2.64 6.70
CA THR A 11 -5.80 -2.42 5.75
C THR A 11 -5.21 -2.17 4.35
N TYR A 12 -5.77 -2.82 3.35
CA TYR A 12 -5.44 -2.58 1.95
C TYR A 12 -6.53 -1.74 1.31
N ILE A 13 -6.16 -0.60 0.73
CA ILE A 13 -7.08 0.38 0.15
C ILE A 13 -6.67 0.81 -1.26
N GLY A 14 -7.68 1.02 -2.10
CA GLY A 14 -7.61 1.69 -3.39
C GLY A 14 -8.43 2.98 -3.35
N ALA A 15 -9.56 3.03 -4.03
CA ALA A 15 -10.59 4.08 -3.86
C ALA A 15 -11.41 3.86 -2.57
N GLY A 16 -11.38 2.66 -2.04
CA GLY A 16 -11.94 2.21 -0.78
C GLY A 16 -11.24 0.95 -0.31
N PRO A 17 -11.81 0.18 0.63
CA PRO A 17 -11.25 -1.08 1.09
C PRO A 17 -11.24 -2.12 -0.03
N ILE A 18 -10.10 -2.79 -0.24
CA ILE A 18 -9.98 -3.84 -1.26
C ILE A 18 -10.25 -5.21 -0.64
N GLN A 19 -11.27 -5.89 -1.16
CA GLN A 19 -11.76 -7.19 -0.66
C GLN A 19 -11.11 -8.35 -1.41
N GLY A 20 -10.79 -9.43 -0.70
CA GLY A 20 -10.31 -10.67 -1.30
C GLY A 20 -8.95 -10.55 -2.02
N ALA A 21 -8.19 -9.51 -1.73
CA ALA A 21 -6.84 -9.32 -2.22
C ALA A 21 -5.86 -10.23 -1.50
N THR A 22 -4.77 -10.60 -2.17
CA THR A 22 -3.62 -11.22 -1.52
C THR A 22 -2.72 -10.14 -0.94
N VAL A 23 -2.39 -10.24 0.35
CA VAL A 23 -1.37 -9.41 0.98
C VAL A 23 -0.23 -10.31 1.43
N CYS A 24 1.01 -9.89 1.22
CA CYS A 24 2.20 -10.69 1.51
C CYS A 24 3.39 -9.84 1.97
N ILE A 25 4.37 -10.48 2.60
CA ILE A 25 5.74 -9.96 2.67
C ILE A 25 6.47 -10.48 1.43
N GLU A 26 6.96 -9.60 0.58
CA GLU A 26 7.60 -9.99 -0.68
C GLU A 26 8.82 -10.91 -0.45
N ALA A 27 8.84 -12.05 -1.13
CA ALA A 27 10.04 -12.89 -1.27
C ALA A 27 10.86 -12.48 -2.49
N THR A 28 10.16 -12.05 -3.55
CA THR A 28 10.74 -11.48 -4.77
C THR A 28 10.16 -10.08 -4.97
N PRO A 29 10.96 -9.06 -5.19
CA PRO A 29 10.46 -7.71 -5.39
C PRO A 29 9.39 -7.64 -6.48
N GLY A 30 8.30 -6.96 -6.19
CA GLY A 30 7.21 -6.72 -7.12
C GLY A 30 6.17 -7.83 -7.24
N THR A 31 6.18 -8.87 -6.40
CA THR A 31 5.16 -9.93 -6.45
C THR A 31 4.98 -10.67 -5.13
N CYS A 32 3.75 -11.12 -4.88
CA CYS A 32 3.44 -12.07 -3.81
C CYS A 32 3.72 -13.53 -4.20
N THR A 33 4.07 -13.81 -5.45
CA THR A 33 4.34 -15.17 -5.89
C THR A 33 5.52 -15.78 -5.13
N GLY A 34 5.27 -16.91 -4.46
CA GLY A 34 6.30 -17.61 -3.66
C GLY A 34 6.58 -16.97 -2.30
N ALA A 35 5.82 -15.97 -1.88
CA ALA A 35 5.94 -15.38 -0.55
C ALA A 35 5.60 -16.41 0.54
N GLN A 36 6.43 -16.43 1.60
CA GLN A 36 6.23 -17.31 2.75
C GLN A 36 5.05 -16.85 3.62
N TYR A 37 4.91 -15.53 3.77
CA TYR A 37 3.90 -14.92 4.64
C TYR A 37 2.85 -14.24 3.78
N THR A 38 1.63 -14.75 3.84
CA THR A 38 0.50 -14.25 3.04
C THR A 38 -0.78 -14.21 3.86
N ALA A 39 -1.68 -13.31 3.50
CA ALA A 39 -3.04 -13.25 4.00
C ALA A 39 -4.00 -12.84 2.88
N THR A 40 -5.30 -13.01 3.11
CA THR A 40 -6.34 -12.49 2.21
C THR A 40 -7.12 -11.40 2.94
N THR A 41 -7.40 -10.29 2.26
CA THR A 41 -8.15 -9.19 2.88
C THR A 41 -9.62 -9.55 3.06
N ALA A 42 -10.16 -9.12 4.20
CA ALA A 42 -11.59 -9.21 4.52
C ALA A 42 -12.43 -8.21 3.69
N GLN A 43 -13.75 -8.19 3.90
CA GLN A 43 -14.68 -7.30 3.18
C GLN A 43 -14.40 -5.81 3.42
N ASP A 44 -13.86 -5.47 4.56
CA ASP A 44 -13.46 -4.11 4.96
C ASP A 44 -12.00 -3.77 4.61
N GLY A 45 -11.34 -4.62 3.82
CA GLY A 45 -9.95 -4.47 3.40
C GLY A 45 -8.93 -4.84 4.47
N THR A 46 -9.35 -5.26 5.67
CA THR A 46 -8.44 -5.62 6.75
C THR A 46 -7.74 -6.95 6.49
N PHE A 47 -6.52 -7.10 6.99
CA PHE A 47 -5.74 -8.33 6.95
C PHE A 47 -4.92 -8.50 8.24
N SER A 48 -4.50 -9.74 8.50
CA SER A 48 -3.54 -10.08 9.54
C SER A 48 -2.57 -11.13 9.00
N ILE A 49 -1.26 -10.87 9.10
CA ILE A 49 -0.19 -11.77 8.69
C ILE A 49 0.64 -12.12 9.92
N THR A 50 0.80 -13.41 10.20
CA THR A 50 1.72 -13.89 11.22
C THR A 50 3.07 -14.18 10.58
N VAL A 51 4.12 -13.62 11.12
CA VAL A 51 5.50 -13.73 10.62
C VAL A 51 6.45 -14.12 11.73
N ASP A 52 7.65 -14.58 11.40
CA ASP A 52 8.71 -14.79 12.36
C ASP A 52 9.19 -13.42 12.91
N SER A 53 9.48 -13.37 14.20
CA SER A 53 9.91 -12.13 14.85
C SER A 53 11.16 -11.55 14.19
N GLY A 54 11.13 -10.24 13.96
CA GLY A 54 12.18 -9.53 13.25
C GLY A 54 12.12 -9.60 11.72
N THR A 55 11.06 -10.17 11.16
CA THR A 55 10.82 -10.13 9.70
C THR A 55 10.71 -8.68 9.22
N THR A 56 11.49 -8.36 8.20
CA THR A 56 11.48 -7.05 7.51
C THR A 56 11.23 -7.27 6.03
N GLY A 57 10.95 -6.22 5.29
CA GLY A 57 10.75 -6.29 3.85
C GLY A 57 9.69 -5.33 3.34
N VAL A 58 9.08 -5.68 2.24
CA VAL A 58 7.98 -4.91 1.62
C VAL A 58 6.69 -5.69 1.79
N LEU A 59 5.72 -5.04 2.41
CA LEU A 59 4.33 -5.50 2.47
C LEU A 59 3.66 -5.11 1.16
N ARG A 60 3.15 -6.10 0.43
CA ARG A 60 2.49 -5.90 -0.86
C ARG A 60 1.05 -6.38 -0.81
N GLY A 61 0.15 -5.64 -1.45
CA GLY A 61 -1.21 -6.08 -1.75
C GLY A 61 -1.39 -6.25 -3.26
N GLU A 62 -1.98 -7.34 -3.68
CA GLU A 62 -2.22 -7.69 -5.10
C GLU A 62 -3.68 -8.08 -5.33
N GLY A 63 -4.26 -7.54 -6.40
CA GLY A 63 -5.60 -7.89 -6.86
C GLY A 63 -6.71 -7.56 -5.86
N GLY A 64 -7.82 -8.27 -5.95
CA GLY A 64 -8.99 -8.09 -5.11
C GLY A 64 -10.14 -7.36 -5.82
N PHE A 65 -11.16 -7.01 -5.08
CA PHE A 65 -12.34 -6.31 -5.55
C PHE A 65 -12.52 -4.99 -4.80
N ASP A 66 -12.70 -3.91 -5.54
CA ASP A 66 -12.99 -2.59 -4.99
C ASP A 66 -14.51 -2.33 -5.00
N PRO A 67 -15.18 -2.33 -3.84
CA PRO A 67 -16.63 -2.11 -3.77
C PRO A 67 -17.04 -0.66 -4.07
N VAL A 68 -16.12 0.31 -4.00
CA VAL A 68 -16.41 1.72 -4.30
C VAL A 68 -16.54 1.92 -5.79
N THR A 69 -15.64 1.34 -6.57
CA THR A 69 -15.68 1.38 -8.04
C THR A 69 -16.53 0.27 -8.65
N ASN A 70 -16.85 -0.77 -7.86
CA ASN A 70 -17.52 -1.99 -8.31
C ASN A 70 -16.73 -2.72 -9.41
N LEU A 71 -15.40 -2.64 -9.36
CA LEU A 71 -14.49 -3.24 -10.33
C LEU A 71 -13.50 -4.18 -9.67
N GLN A 72 -12.97 -5.12 -10.47
CA GLN A 72 -11.81 -5.89 -10.07
C GLN A 72 -10.62 -4.93 -9.91
N PHE A 73 -9.99 -4.94 -8.74
CA PHE A 73 -8.80 -4.15 -8.47
C PHE A 73 -7.59 -4.92 -9.01
N ASN A 74 -6.93 -4.36 -10.01
CA ASN A 74 -5.81 -5.01 -10.69
C ASN A 74 -4.47 -4.30 -10.42
N ASP A 75 -4.48 -3.36 -9.48
CA ASP A 75 -3.28 -2.64 -9.08
C ASP A 75 -2.57 -3.37 -7.95
N ASP A 76 -1.26 -3.23 -7.94
CA ASP A 76 -0.41 -3.71 -6.88
C ASP A 76 0.07 -2.50 -6.07
N ASN A 77 -0.05 -2.58 -4.76
CA ASN A 77 0.41 -1.54 -3.88
C ASN A 77 1.36 -2.11 -2.83
N SER A 78 2.27 -1.28 -2.37
CA SER A 78 3.31 -1.71 -1.44
C SER A 78 3.54 -0.71 -0.31
N LEU A 79 4.11 -1.20 0.78
CA LEU A 79 4.56 -0.45 1.92
C LEU A 79 5.86 -1.07 2.45
N ALA A 80 6.97 -0.33 2.45
CA ALA A 80 8.18 -0.79 3.10
C ALA A 80 7.94 -0.90 4.61
N LEU A 81 8.13 -2.11 5.13
CA LEU A 81 8.17 -2.35 6.57
C LEU A 81 9.50 -1.81 7.09
N GLY A 82 9.44 -0.77 7.90
CA GLY A 82 10.58 -0.34 8.70
C GLY A 82 10.88 -1.35 9.80
N GLN A 83 11.42 -0.89 10.93
CA GLN A 83 11.52 -1.71 12.14
C GLN A 83 10.12 -2.20 12.53
N PRO A 84 9.97 -3.45 12.97
CA PRO A 84 8.68 -4.01 13.34
C PRO A 84 8.03 -3.17 14.43
N VAL A 85 6.86 -2.62 14.14
CA VAL A 85 6.02 -1.91 15.12
C VAL A 85 4.78 -2.74 15.33
N THR A 86 4.83 -3.63 16.30
CA THR A 86 3.84 -4.68 16.57
C THR A 86 2.47 -4.19 17.07
N THR A 87 2.23 -2.89 17.13
CA THR A 87 1.01 -2.32 17.73
C THR A 87 0.22 -1.38 16.82
N GLN A 88 0.60 -1.23 15.57
CA GLN A 88 -0.06 -0.30 14.64
C GLN A 88 -0.59 -1.04 13.43
N ASN A 89 -1.78 -0.65 12.96
CA ASN A 89 -2.34 -1.12 11.72
C ASN A 89 -1.60 -0.49 10.54
N PHE A 90 -1.04 -1.30 9.66
CA PHE A 90 -0.42 -0.83 8.43
C PHE A 90 -1.47 -0.46 7.38
N VAL A 91 -1.18 0.57 6.59
CA VAL A 91 -2.03 0.95 5.46
C VAL A 91 -1.27 0.76 4.15
N VAL A 92 -1.65 -0.26 3.39
CA VAL A 92 -1.14 -0.49 2.03
C VAL A 92 -2.05 0.23 1.06
N SER A 93 -1.49 1.13 0.24
CA SER A 93 -2.27 2.04 -0.61
C SER A 93 -1.44 2.60 -1.76
N PRO A 94 -2.07 3.23 -2.77
CA PRO A 94 -1.35 4.04 -3.75
C PRO A 94 -0.42 5.09 -3.13
N LEU A 95 -0.84 5.69 -2.02
CA LEU A 95 -0.04 6.70 -1.33
C LEU A 95 1.19 6.09 -0.64
N SER A 96 1.06 4.92 0.01
CA SER A 96 2.20 4.22 0.60
C SER A 96 3.18 3.71 -0.47
N THR A 97 2.66 3.29 -1.62
CA THR A 97 3.47 2.88 -2.78
C THR A 97 4.33 4.03 -3.28
N LEU A 98 3.73 5.20 -3.49
CA LEU A 98 4.48 6.39 -3.90
C LEU A 98 5.54 6.79 -2.86
N MET A 99 5.24 6.64 -1.57
CA MET A 99 6.20 6.91 -0.50
C MET A 99 7.39 5.94 -0.57
N ASN A 100 7.16 4.66 -0.84
CA ASN A 100 8.24 3.67 -1.01
C ASN A 100 9.16 4.01 -2.19
N GLU A 101 8.57 4.38 -3.32
CA GLU A 101 9.33 4.79 -4.50
C GLU A 101 10.16 6.05 -4.24
N TYR A 102 9.61 6.98 -3.49
CA TYR A 102 10.34 8.19 -3.06
C TYR A 102 11.52 7.85 -2.15
N ASP A 103 11.37 6.87 -1.24
CA ASP A 103 12.40 6.46 -0.29
C ASP A 103 13.47 5.55 -0.92
N SER A 104 13.20 4.89 -2.04
CA SER A 104 14.16 4.05 -2.75
C SER A 104 15.44 4.80 -3.14
N GLY A 105 15.39 6.14 -3.14
CA GLY A 105 16.52 7.03 -3.31
C GLY A 105 17.37 7.28 -2.05
N GLY A 106 17.04 6.66 -0.90
CA GLY A 106 17.79 6.81 0.36
C GLY A 106 17.58 8.14 1.07
N SER A 107 16.51 8.86 0.76
CA SER A 107 16.13 10.12 1.41
C SER A 107 14.92 9.89 2.32
N THR A 108 15.16 9.77 3.61
CA THR A 108 14.14 9.52 4.62
C THR A 108 13.40 10.77 5.10
N ASP A 109 13.39 11.85 4.32
CA ASP A 109 12.66 13.06 4.68
C ASP A 109 11.17 12.94 4.30
N TYR A 110 10.44 12.14 5.08
CA TYR A 110 9.00 11.97 4.93
C TYR A 110 8.21 13.26 5.13
N ASP A 111 8.72 14.22 5.90
CA ASP A 111 8.05 15.49 6.10
C ASP A 111 8.11 16.34 4.83
N THR A 112 9.25 16.39 4.17
CA THR A 112 9.37 17.03 2.85
C THR A 112 8.47 16.32 1.80
N PHE A 113 8.42 14.99 1.81
CA PHE A 113 7.52 14.25 0.93
C PHE A 113 6.04 14.63 1.16
N LYS A 114 5.59 14.62 2.42
CA LYS A 114 4.22 15.02 2.78
C LYS A 114 3.92 16.47 2.38
N GLN A 115 4.85 17.39 2.61
CA GLN A 115 4.70 18.80 2.22
C GLN A 115 4.52 18.98 0.70
N LYS A 116 5.29 18.24 -0.12
CA LYS A 116 5.14 18.26 -1.59
C LYS A 116 3.76 17.81 -2.04
N LEU A 117 3.14 16.90 -1.32
CA LEU A 117 1.78 16.43 -1.57
C LEU A 117 0.71 17.32 -0.92
N GLY A 118 1.13 18.33 -0.14
CA GLY A 118 0.22 19.18 0.63
C GLY A 118 -0.51 18.44 1.74
N LEU A 119 0.11 17.37 2.26
CA LEU A 119 -0.40 16.61 3.41
C LEU A 119 0.04 17.28 4.72
N ASP A 120 -0.77 17.10 5.75
CA ASP A 120 -0.44 17.55 7.10
C ASP A 120 0.71 16.73 7.68
N SER A 121 1.59 17.36 8.47
CA SER A 121 2.72 16.69 9.10
C SER A 121 2.31 15.62 10.10
N SER A 122 1.12 15.75 10.69
CA SER A 122 0.56 14.75 11.62
C SER A 122 0.02 13.49 10.94
N PHE A 123 -0.24 13.55 9.63
CA PHE A 123 -0.75 12.39 8.89
C PHE A 123 0.36 11.35 8.69
N MET A 124 0.14 10.14 9.19
CA MET A 124 1.10 9.04 9.12
C MET A 124 0.73 8.08 7.97
N ILE A 125 1.34 8.28 6.80
CA ILE A 125 1.01 7.52 5.57
C ILE A 125 1.02 5.99 5.79
N ARG A 126 1.88 5.49 6.68
CA ARG A 126 2.00 4.04 6.97
C ARG A 126 0.86 3.48 7.81
N PHE A 127 0.16 4.33 8.57
CA PHE A 127 -0.71 3.89 9.66
C PHE A 127 -2.09 4.53 9.63
N ASP A 128 -2.23 5.70 9.02
CA ASP A 128 -3.50 6.41 8.96
C ASP A 128 -4.24 6.04 7.67
N ASN A 129 -5.40 5.39 7.81
CA ASN A 129 -6.28 5.20 6.69
C ASN A 129 -6.97 6.53 6.35
N PRO A 130 -6.76 7.08 5.15
CA PRO A 130 -7.31 8.39 4.79
C PRO A 130 -8.84 8.44 4.76
N PHE A 131 -9.50 7.28 4.74
CA PHE A 131 -10.96 7.18 4.70
C PHE A 131 -11.61 7.02 6.08
N ASP A 132 -10.85 6.64 7.14
CA ASP A 132 -11.42 6.39 8.48
C ASP A 132 -11.90 7.65 9.20
N SER A 133 -11.34 8.81 8.87
CA SER A 133 -11.60 10.08 9.56
C SER A 133 -12.03 11.16 8.57
N LEU A 134 -12.88 10.82 7.60
CA LEU A 134 -13.43 11.80 6.68
C LEU A 134 -14.16 12.89 7.47
N GLY A 135 -13.76 14.15 7.23
CA GLY A 135 -14.22 15.33 7.99
C GLY A 135 -13.06 16.10 8.62
N SER A 136 -11.90 15.50 8.86
CA SER A 136 -10.67 16.26 9.17
C SER A 136 -10.02 16.76 7.87
N ALA A 137 -9.38 17.94 7.95
CA ALA A 137 -8.70 18.50 6.78
C ALA A 137 -7.57 17.60 6.26
N SER A 138 -6.82 16.97 7.17
CA SER A 138 -5.70 16.08 6.85
C SER A 138 -6.16 14.80 6.13
N SER A 139 -7.19 14.13 6.69
CA SER A 139 -7.72 12.90 6.08
C SER A 139 -8.40 13.18 4.75
N ASN A 140 -9.17 14.25 4.62
CA ASN A 140 -9.78 14.63 3.35
C ASN A 140 -8.72 14.88 2.27
N LYS A 141 -7.63 15.57 2.60
CA LYS A 141 -6.53 15.82 1.66
C LYS A 141 -5.83 14.52 1.27
N ALA A 142 -5.54 13.66 2.24
CA ALA A 142 -4.92 12.37 1.99
C ALA A 142 -5.80 11.45 1.13
N ALA A 143 -7.12 11.43 1.36
CA ALA A 143 -8.07 10.68 0.54
C ALA A 143 -8.09 11.18 -0.91
N VAL A 144 -8.07 12.50 -1.11
CA VAL A 144 -7.99 13.10 -2.45
C VAL A 144 -6.70 12.72 -3.14
N VAL A 145 -5.54 12.86 -2.47
CA VAL A 145 -4.24 12.50 -3.05
C VAL A 145 -4.17 11.01 -3.38
N ASN A 146 -4.62 10.15 -2.47
CA ASN A 146 -4.65 8.70 -2.71
C ASN A 146 -5.52 8.34 -3.93
N THR A 147 -6.69 8.94 -4.07
CA THR A 147 -7.58 8.71 -5.21
C THR A 147 -6.99 9.27 -6.52
N GLN A 148 -6.33 10.42 -6.47
CA GLN A 148 -5.65 10.99 -7.65
C GLN A 148 -4.50 10.10 -8.12
N LEU A 149 -3.74 9.51 -7.20
CA LEU A 149 -2.67 8.57 -7.53
C LEU A 149 -3.23 7.31 -8.21
N LEU A 150 -4.33 6.77 -7.69
CA LEU A 150 -5.00 5.62 -8.31
C LEU A 150 -5.45 5.94 -9.75
N VAL A 151 -6.10 7.08 -9.95
CA VAL A 151 -6.53 7.52 -11.29
C VAL A 151 -5.33 7.71 -12.22
N LEU A 152 -4.27 8.34 -11.75
CA LEU A 152 -3.06 8.55 -12.53
C LEU A 152 -2.43 7.21 -12.94
N HIS A 153 -2.36 6.26 -12.02
CA HIS A 153 -1.85 4.91 -12.29
C HIS A 153 -2.66 4.23 -13.40
N GLU A 154 -4.00 4.26 -13.33
CA GLU A 154 -4.87 3.69 -14.35
C GLU A 154 -4.72 4.37 -15.73
N VAL A 155 -4.55 5.69 -15.74
CA VAL A 155 -4.29 6.44 -17.00
C VAL A 155 -2.97 6.01 -17.61
N ILE A 156 -1.91 5.91 -16.82
CA ILE A 156 -0.58 5.46 -17.28
C ILE A 156 -0.66 4.02 -17.82
N LYS A 157 -1.32 3.10 -17.12
CA LYS A 157 -1.54 1.73 -17.61
C LYS A 157 -2.28 1.72 -18.95
N GLY A 158 -3.32 2.53 -19.08
CA GLY A 158 -4.08 2.66 -20.33
C GLY A 158 -3.22 3.14 -21.50
N ILE A 159 -2.39 4.15 -21.28
CA ILE A 159 -1.47 4.66 -22.30
C ILE A 159 -0.48 3.58 -22.73
N HIS A 160 0.13 2.89 -21.78
CA HIS A 160 1.10 1.82 -22.08
C HIS A 160 0.47 0.63 -22.81
N THR A 161 -0.74 0.23 -22.42
CA THR A 161 -1.46 -0.83 -23.13
C THR A 161 -1.75 -0.43 -24.58
N PHE A 162 -2.07 0.84 -24.82
CA PHE A 162 -2.31 1.36 -26.16
C PHE A 162 -1.03 1.47 -27.00
N SER A 163 0.11 1.84 -26.38
CA SER A 163 1.41 1.95 -27.07
C SER A 163 2.11 0.62 -27.33
N GLY A 164 1.62 -0.47 -26.75
CA GLY A 164 2.22 -1.79 -26.88
C GLY A 164 3.50 -2.01 -26.08
N ASP A 165 3.86 -1.08 -25.21
CA ASP A 165 5.04 -1.19 -24.35
C ASP A 165 4.79 -2.21 -23.21
N SER A 166 5.83 -2.97 -22.87
CA SER A 166 5.75 -3.92 -21.76
C SER A 166 5.68 -3.20 -20.41
N ALA A 167 5.00 -3.83 -19.44
CA ALA A 167 4.85 -3.30 -18.09
C ALA A 167 6.18 -2.97 -17.38
N ALA A 168 7.26 -3.66 -17.77
CA ALA A 168 8.59 -3.46 -17.18
C ALA A 168 9.24 -2.09 -17.46
N ASN A 169 8.77 -1.36 -18.48
CA ASN A 169 9.30 -0.04 -18.85
C ASN A 169 8.45 1.12 -18.26
N LYS A 170 7.54 0.82 -17.36
CA LYS A 170 6.48 1.76 -16.93
C LYS A 170 6.85 2.67 -15.77
N VAL A 171 7.97 2.41 -15.11
CA VAL A 171 8.43 3.22 -13.96
C VAL A 171 9.94 3.31 -14.01
N ALA A 172 10.46 4.13 -14.89
CA ALA A 172 11.84 4.58 -14.86
C ALA A 172 11.86 6.11 -14.76
#